data_ad891ec363f6aeb263536d0cd45ae499
#
_entry.id   ad891ec363f6aeb263536d0cd45ae499
#
_cell.length_a   1.000
_cell.length_b   1.000
_cell.length_c   1.000
_cell.angle_alpha   90.00
_cell.angle_beta   90.00
_cell.angle_gamma   90.00
#
_symmetry.space_group_name_H-M   'P 1'
#
loop_
_entity.id
_entity.type
_entity.pdbx_description
1 polymer ?
#
loop_
_entity_poly.entity_id
_entity_poly.type
_entity_poly.pdbx_seq_one_letter_code
_entity_poly.pdbx_strand_id
1 'polypeptide(L)'
;MKIAGLDIGTTGCKCTVFDEKGAYLGKAYRDYPVRRSVGGHEMDVSAIMEGVFGVLREMAGQYPDIAGIGVTSFGETFVMTDGEGKPLHTAMLYTDPRGARQCARLREKIGEKEIARITGLRPHEMYSISKLMWIRENRPEVYEKAAYVFLMEDYVVYHLTGVRQIDYSLATRTMAFDISSLTWSREIFEAAEIDVSKMSAPVPTGTDAGKILESAAEEIGLSPDCHVISV
;
A
#
# COMPACT_ATOMS: atom_id res chain seq x y z
N MET A 1 18.38 -17.20 13.01
CA MET A 1 17.70 -16.00 12.44
C MET A 1 16.30 -16.41 12.02
N LYS A 2 15.28 -15.61 12.32
CA LYS A 2 13.90 -15.83 11.87
C LYS A 2 13.44 -14.70 10.98
N ILE A 3 12.54 -15.00 10.04
CA ILE A 3 11.98 -14.01 9.10
C ILE A 3 10.46 -14.11 9.18
N ALA A 4 9.80 -12.96 9.20
CA ALA A 4 8.35 -12.86 9.15
C ALA A 4 7.88 -12.39 7.75
N GLY A 5 6.81 -13.00 7.25
CA GLY A 5 6.06 -12.51 6.10
C GLY A 5 4.74 -11.91 6.59
N LEU A 6 4.54 -10.63 6.36
CA LEU A 6 3.32 -9.89 6.66
C LEU A 6 2.51 -9.72 5.37
N ASP A 7 1.34 -10.35 5.32
CA ASP A 7 0.39 -10.29 4.20
C ASP A 7 -0.86 -9.52 4.65
N ILE A 8 -1.10 -8.37 4.04
CA ILE A 8 -2.24 -7.51 4.32
C ILE A 8 -3.31 -7.74 3.24
N GLY A 9 -4.30 -8.56 3.56
CA GLY A 9 -5.38 -8.93 2.63
C GLY A 9 -6.61 -8.02 2.74
N THR A 10 -7.59 -8.23 1.86
CA THR A 10 -8.86 -7.44 1.83
C THR A 10 -9.82 -7.76 2.97
N THR A 11 -9.61 -8.86 3.69
CA THR A 11 -10.49 -9.32 4.78
C THR A 11 -9.78 -9.42 6.13
N GLY A 12 -8.47 -9.36 6.11
CA GLY A 12 -7.63 -9.48 7.31
C GLY A 12 -6.17 -9.53 6.94
N CYS A 13 -5.30 -9.42 7.94
CA CYS A 13 -3.86 -9.52 7.79
C CYS A 13 -3.32 -10.78 8.49
N LYS A 14 -2.19 -11.24 8.00
CA LYS A 14 -1.52 -12.44 8.49
C LYS A 14 -0.02 -12.19 8.61
N CYS A 15 0.55 -12.58 9.74
CA CYS A 15 1.99 -12.65 9.93
C CYS A 15 2.40 -14.12 10.06
N THR A 16 3.33 -14.59 9.23
CA THR A 16 3.84 -15.95 9.23
C THR A 16 5.35 -15.93 9.47
N VAL A 17 5.84 -16.74 10.40
CA VAL A 17 7.26 -16.78 10.77
C VAL A 17 7.89 -18.07 10.28
N PHE A 18 9.09 -17.92 9.72
CA PHE A 18 9.93 -19.02 9.21
C PHE A 18 11.32 -18.95 9.85
N ASP A 19 11.98 -20.11 9.95
CA ASP A 19 13.40 -20.16 10.28
C ASP A 19 14.29 -19.87 9.06
N GLU A 20 15.60 -19.87 9.27
CA GLU A 20 16.61 -19.60 8.24
C GLU A 20 16.64 -20.66 7.11
N LYS A 21 16.01 -21.80 7.31
CA LYS A 21 15.88 -22.88 6.31
C LYS A 21 14.54 -22.83 5.58
N GLY A 22 13.69 -21.85 5.90
CA GLY A 22 12.34 -21.71 5.36
C GLY A 22 11.32 -22.66 6.01
N ALA A 23 11.64 -23.30 7.13
CA ALA A 23 10.66 -24.09 7.86
C ALA A 23 9.65 -23.20 8.57
N TYR A 24 8.36 -23.52 8.40
CA TYR A 24 7.26 -22.82 9.07
C TYR A 24 7.34 -22.99 10.58
N LEU A 25 7.24 -21.89 11.32
CA LEU A 25 7.27 -21.90 12.79
C LEU A 25 5.91 -21.55 13.41
N GLY A 26 5.22 -20.55 12.87
CA GLY A 26 3.95 -20.10 13.41
C GLY A 26 3.30 -18.99 12.57
N LYS A 27 2.03 -18.71 12.86
CA LYS A 27 1.29 -17.63 12.23
C LYS A 27 0.29 -16.99 13.19
N ALA A 28 0.06 -15.71 13.01
CA ALA A 28 -1.06 -14.96 13.58
C ALA A 28 -1.95 -14.43 12.47
N TYR A 29 -3.25 -14.25 12.73
CA TYR A 29 -4.22 -13.69 11.82
C TYR A 29 -5.17 -12.75 12.58
N ARG A 30 -5.52 -11.63 11.94
CA ARG A 30 -6.59 -10.72 12.40
C ARG A 30 -7.45 -10.33 11.21
N ASP A 31 -8.75 -10.46 11.34
CA ASP A 31 -9.73 -9.88 10.41
C ASP A 31 -10.06 -8.45 10.81
N TYR A 32 -10.53 -7.68 9.83
CA TYR A 32 -11.02 -6.33 10.03
C TYR A 32 -12.25 -6.07 9.14
N PRO A 33 -13.18 -5.18 9.59
CA PRO A 33 -14.42 -4.97 8.89
C PRO A 33 -14.24 -4.22 7.57
N VAL A 34 -14.98 -4.64 6.56
CA VAL A 34 -15.13 -3.92 5.29
C VAL A 34 -16.53 -3.32 5.24
N ARG A 35 -16.63 -2.02 5.04
CA ARG A 35 -17.89 -1.32 4.85
C ARG A 35 -18.25 -1.35 3.35
N ARG A 36 -19.36 -2.01 3.02
CA ARG A 36 -19.92 -2.02 1.66
C ARG A 36 -21.29 -1.38 1.68
N SER A 37 -21.46 -0.35 0.85
CA SER A 37 -22.73 0.34 0.64
C SER A 37 -22.98 0.52 -0.85
N VAL A 38 -24.16 0.96 -1.23
CA VAL A 38 -24.49 1.29 -2.63
C VAL A 38 -23.60 2.42 -3.18
N GLY A 39 -23.06 3.27 -2.30
CA GLY A 39 -22.24 4.44 -2.69
C GLY A 39 -20.74 4.25 -2.60
N GLY A 40 -20.24 3.14 -2.04
CA GLY A 40 -18.80 2.91 -1.90
C GLY A 40 -18.43 1.68 -1.09
N HIS A 41 -17.25 1.16 -1.37
CA HIS A 41 -16.64 0.04 -0.66
C HIS A 41 -15.35 0.55 0.01
N GLU A 42 -15.36 0.65 1.32
CA GLU A 42 -14.32 1.31 2.09
C GLU A 42 -13.85 0.48 3.28
N MET A 43 -12.61 0.72 3.67
CA MET A 43 -11.99 0.15 4.87
C MET A 43 -11.52 1.28 5.79
N ASP A 44 -11.63 1.03 7.08
CA ASP A 44 -11.02 1.88 8.10
C ASP A 44 -9.52 1.57 8.17
N VAL A 45 -8.70 2.55 7.85
CA VAL A 45 -7.24 2.42 7.85
C VAL A 45 -6.72 2.12 9.25
N SER A 46 -7.32 2.72 10.28
CA SER A 46 -6.92 2.49 11.68
C SER A 46 -7.17 1.04 12.10
N ALA A 47 -8.30 0.45 11.68
CA ALA A 47 -8.58 -0.96 11.96
C ALA A 47 -7.60 -1.91 11.26
N ILE A 48 -7.16 -1.56 10.04
CA ILE A 48 -6.12 -2.34 9.34
C ILE A 48 -4.81 -2.28 10.12
N MET A 49 -4.37 -1.08 10.51
CA MET A 49 -3.12 -0.89 11.25
C MET A 49 -3.14 -1.58 12.62
N GLU A 50 -4.27 -1.51 13.33
CA GLU A 50 -4.44 -2.25 14.60
C GLU A 50 -4.29 -3.76 14.38
N GLY A 51 -4.87 -4.29 13.32
CA GLY A 51 -4.70 -5.69 12.92
C GLY A 51 -3.25 -6.04 12.61
N VAL A 52 -2.56 -5.21 11.82
CA VAL A 52 -1.14 -5.37 11.44
C VAL A 52 -0.25 -5.40 12.68
N PHE A 53 -0.35 -4.37 13.53
CA PHE A 53 0.44 -4.33 14.77
C PHE A 53 0.06 -5.47 15.73
N GLY A 54 -1.21 -5.89 15.74
CA GLY A 54 -1.69 -7.02 16.53
C GLY A 54 -1.05 -8.36 16.14
N VAL A 55 -0.97 -8.68 14.84
CA VAL A 55 -0.32 -9.93 14.38
C VAL A 55 1.20 -9.87 14.56
N LEU A 56 1.82 -8.70 14.39
CA LEU A 56 3.25 -8.53 14.62
C LEU A 56 3.59 -8.71 16.10
N ARG A 57 2.86 -8.09 17.03
CA ARG A 57 3.04 -8.26 18.49
C ARG A 57 2.87 -9.70 18.93
N GLU A 58 1.87 -10.42 18.39
CA GLU A 58 1.66 -11.83 18.74
C GLU A 58 2.84 -12.70 18.30
N MET A 59 3.37 -12.45 17.09
CA MET A 59 4.50 -13.23 16.60
C MET A 59 5.81 -12.83 17.27
N ALA A 60 6.04 -11.54 17.56
CA ALA A 60 7.19 -11.07 18.31
C ALA A 60 7.24 -11.66 19.73
N GLY A 61 6.09 -11.77 20.41
CA GLY A 61 6.00 -12.42 21.72
C GLY A 61 6.40 -13.88 21.73
N GLN A 62 6.20 -14.60 20.61
CA GLN A 62 6.61 -15.99 20.45
C GLN A 62 8.05 -16.12 19.88
N TYR A 63 8.46 -15.17 19.04
CA TYR A 63 9.71 -15.20 18.29
C TYR A 63 10.40 -13.83 18.36
N PRO A 64 10.97 -13.43 19.50
CA PRO A 64 11.57 -12.09 19.68
C PRO A 64 12.85 -11.88 18.85
N ASP A 65 13.40 -12.93 18.25
CA ASP A 65 14.57 -12.94 17.39
C ASP A 65 14.25 -12.85 15.88
N ILE A 66 13.05 -12.37 15.51
CA ILE A 66 12.72 -12.01 14.12
C ILE A 66 13.66 -10.89 13.68
N ALA A 67 14.45 -11.15 12.64
CA ALA A 67 15.48 -10.23 12.15
C ALA A 67 15.03 -9.48 10.87
N GLY A 68 13.92 -9.90 10.26
CA GLY A 68 13.37 -9.24 9.07
C GLY A 68 11.89 -9.50 8.88
N ILE A 69 11.19 -8.49 8.33
CA ILE A 69 9.77 -8.54 8.00
C ILE A 69 9.60 -8.19 6.53
N GLY A 70 9.19 -9.16 5.70
CA GLY A 70 8.72 -8.91 4.35
C GLY A 70 7.27 -8.46 4.39
N VAL A 71 6.96 -7.30 3.79
CA VAL A 71 5.62 -6.71 3.78
C VAL A 71 5.04 -6.79 2.38
N THR A 72 3.85 -7.37 2.25
CA THR A 72 3.06 -7.37 1.03
C THR A 72 1.60 -7.04 1.33
N SER A 73 0.84 -6.62 0.33
CA SER A 73 -0.56 -6.28 0.52
C SER A 73 -1.41 -6.53 -0.72
N PHE A 74 -2.74 -6.43 -0.52
CA PHE A 74 -3.63 -6.25 -1.67
C PHE A 74 -3.31 -4.93 -2.39
N GLY A 75 -3.49 -4.91 -3.71
CA GLY A 75 -3.25 -3.73 -4.53
C GLY A 75 -4.47 -2.79 -4.63
N GLU A 76 -4.35 -1.76 -5.46
CA GLU A 76 -5.37 -0.80 -5.91
C GLU A 76 -5.95 0.12 -4.82
N THR A 77 -5.97 -0.31 -3.58
CA THR A 77 -6.46 0.46 -2.43
C THR A 77 -5.36 1.38 -1.94
N PHE A 78 -5.69 2.64 -1.74
CA PHE A 78 -4.73 3.65 -1.30
C PHE A 78 -5.20 4.40 -0.06
N VAL A 79 -4.25 4.98 0.63
CA VAL A 79 -4.43 5.84 1.80
C VAL A 79 -3.85 7.22 1.50
N MET A 80 -4.63 8.27 1.74
CA MET A 80 -4.15 9.65 1.69
C MET A 80 -3.90 10.15 3.11
N THR A 81 -2.71 10.68 3.36
CA THR A 81 -2.29 11.08 4.71
C THR A 81 -1.78 12.52 4.75
N ASP A 82 -1.77 13.09 5.94
CA ASP A 82 -0.98 14.29 6.23
C ASP A 82 0.53 13.98 6.28
N GLY A 83 1.35 14.98 6.62
CA GLY A 83 2.81 14.84 6.68
C GLY A 83 3.32 13.94 7.81
N GLU A 84 2.47 13.59 8.77
CA GLU A 84 2.76 12.69 9.88
C GLU A 84 2.29 11.24 9.62
N GLY A 85 1.71 10.99 8.43
CA GLY A 85 1.19 9.68 8.06
C GLY A 85 -0.21 9.39 8.59
N LYS A 86 -0.92 10.37 9.15
CA LYS A 86 -2.28 10.21 9.66
C LYS A 86 -3.29 10.18 8.52
N PRO A 87 -4.18 9.17 8.44
CA PRO A 87 -5.17 9.07 7.37
C PRO A 87 -6.15 10.25 7.36
N LEU A 88 -6.41 10.77 6.18
CA LEU A 88 -7.38 11.87 5.94
C LEU A 88 -8.71 11.37 5.39
N HIS A 89 -8.77 10.12 4.95
CA HIS A 89 -9.94 9.49 4.35
C HIS A 89 -9.88 7.97 4.58
N THR A 90 -11.04 7.30 4.49
CA THR A 90 -11.13 5.83 4.46
C THR A 90 -10.47 5.28 3.18
N ALA A 91 -9.89 4.10 3.25
CA ALA A 91 -9.28 3.45 2.10
C ALA A 91 -10.37 2.88 1.15
N MET A 92 -10.34 3.32 -0.12
CA MET A 92 -11.27 2.85 -1.16
C MET A 92 -10.80 1.53 -1.73
N LEU A 93 -11.63 0.48 -1.62
CA LEU A 93 -11.31 -0.85 -2.15
C LEU A 93 -11.27 -0.89 -3.69
N TYR A 94 -10.64 -1.94 -4.24
CA TYR A 94 -10.63 -2.20 -5.68
C TYR A 94 -12.06 -2.38 -6.26
N THR A 95 -13.01 -2.88 -5.47
CA THR A 95 -14.41 -3.05 -5.84
C THR A 95 -15.25 -1.78 -5.72
N ASP A 96 -14.67 -0.67 -5.26
CA ASP A 96 -15.36 0.61 -5.16
C ASP A 96 -15.69 1.16 -6.56
N PRO A 97 -16.95 1.50 -6.87
CA PRO A 97 -17.34 1.92 -8.21
C PRO A 97 -16.95 3.36 -8.55
N ARG A 98 -16.52 4.14 -7.56
CA ARG A 98 -16.05 5.51 -7.78
C ARG A 98 -14.76 5.50 -8.58
N GLY A 99 -14.65 6.40 -9.56
CA GLY A 99 -13.51 6.45 -10.49
C GLY A 99 -13.85 5.99 -11.93
N ALA A 100 -15.01 5.38 -12.17
CA ALA A 100 -15.38 4.90 -13.50
C ALA A 100 -15.39 6.01 -14.57
N ARG A 101 -15.95 7.19 -14.27
CA ARG A 101 -15.93 8.35 -15.18
C ARG A 101 -14.51 8.88 -15.39
N GLN A 102 -13.70 8.89 -14.37
CA GLN A 102 -12.30 9.32 -14.40
C GLN A 102 -11.47 8.36 -15.27
N CYS A 103 -11.68 7.07 -15.13
CA CYS A 103 -11.05 6.06 -15.97
C CYS A 103 -11.43 6.24 -17.47
N ALA A 104 -12.71 6.46 -17.77
CA ALA A 104 -13.17 6.73 -19.14
C ALA A 104 -12.48 7.96 -19.71
N ARG A 105 -12.40 9.06 -18.96
CA ARG A 105 -11.74 10.28 -19.36
C ARG A 105 -10.22 10.12 -19.57
N LEU A 106 -9.56 9.34 -18.72
CA LEU A 106 -8.14 9.02 -18.90
C LEU A 106 -7.91 8.23 -20.20
N ARG A 107 -8.80 7.27 -20.52
CA ARG A 107 -8.78 6.55 -21.79
C ARG A 107 -8.99 7.46 -23.00
N GLU A 108 -9.86 8.46 -22.90
CA GLU A 108 -10.07 9.45 -23.97
C GLU A 108 -8.84 10.34 -24.18
N LYS A 109 -8.17 10.75 -23.10
CA LYS A 109 -6.99 11.64 -23.16
C LYS A 109 -5.75 10.93 -23.71
N ILE A 110 -5.47 9.70 -23.31
CA ILE A 110 -4.23 8.98 -23.61
C ILE A 110 -4.45 7.89 -24.67
N GLY A 111 -5.58 7.25 -24.67
CA GLY A 111 -5.87 6.06 -25.48
C GLY A 111 -5.62 4.74 -24.74
N GLU A 112 -6.52 3.77 -24.93
CA GLU A 112 -6.44 2.46 -24.26
C GLU A 112 -5.14 1.70 -24.57
N LYS A 113 -4.71 1.73 -25.84
CA LYS A 113 -3.49 1.04 -26.29
C LYS A 113 -2.24 1.64 -25.64
N GLU A 114 -2.21 2.96 -25.50
CA GLU A 114 -1.05 3.65 -24.92
C GLU A 114 -0.97 3.43 -23.41
N ILE A 115 -2.10 3.50 -22.71
CA ILE A 115 -2.15 3.13 -21.27
C ILE A 115 -1.64 1.69 -21.10
N ALA A 116 -2.12 0.75 -21.94
CA ALA A 116 -1.69 -0.64 -21.86
C ALA A 116 -0.19 -0.82 -22.19
N ARG A 117 0.35 -0.05 -23.13
CA ARG A 117 1.77 -0.07 -23.47
C ARG A 117 2.64 0.42 -22.30
N ILE A 118 2.22 1.50 -21.63
CA ILE A 118 2.94 2.09 -20.50
C ILE A 118 2.86 1.16 -19.27
N THR A 119 1.66 0.69 -18.95
CA THR A 119 1.40 0.07 -17.64
C THR A 119 1.35 -1.46 -17.67
N GLY A 120 1.27 -2.07 -18.86
CA GLY A 120 0.99 -3.50 -19.00
C GLY A 120 -0.47 -3.88 -18.69
N LEU A 121 -1.35 -2.92 -18.40
CA LEU A 121 -2.71 -3.15 -17.92
C LEU A 121 -3.75 -2.64 -18.89
N ARG A 122 -4.89 -3.36 -18.98
CA ARG A 122 -6.09 -2.79 -19.62
C ARG A 122 -6.72 -1.76 -18.66
N PRO A 123 -7.08 -0.55 -19.16
CA PRO A 123 -7.70 0.46 -18.32
C PRO A 123 -8.98 -0.05 -17.65
N HIS A 124 -9.03 0.10 -16.33
CA HIS A 124 -10.16 -0.26 -15.50
C HIS A 124 -10.25 0.63 -14.27
N GLU A 125 -11.46 0.95 -13.82
CA GLU A 125 -11.70 1.81 -12.65
C GLU A 125 -11.25 1.21 -11.32
N MET A 126 -10.97 -0.09 -11.27
CA MET A 126 -10.45 -0.73 -10.06
C MET A 126 -9.11 -0.16 -9.61
N TYR A 127 -8.28 0.33 -10.54
CA TYR A 127 -6.94 0.82 -10.26
C TYR A 127 -6.93 2.18 -9.57
N SER A 128 -5.89 2.44 -8.78
CA SER A 128 -5.81 3.57 -7.85
C SER A 128 -5.92 4.94 -8.52
N ILE A 129 -5.29 5.14 -9.70
CA ILE A 129 -5.25 6.46 -10.34
C ILE A 129 -6.63 7.05 -10.61
N SER A 130 -7.59 6.22 -11.05
CA SER A 130 -8.95 6.66 -11.35
C SER A 130 -9.70 7.11 -10.09
N LYS A 131 -9.46 6.45 -8.97
CA LYS A 131 -10.04 6.82 -7.67
C LYS A 131 -9.35 8.04 -7.05
N LEU A 132 -8.05 8.22 -7.26
CA LEU A 132 -7.33 9.44 -6.88
C LEU A 132 -7.89 10.65 -7.63
N MET A 133 -8.14 10.53 -8.94
CA MET A 133 -8.83 11.56 -9.73
C MET A 133 -10.21 11.87 -9.13
N TRP A 134 -10.95 10.82 -8.73
CA TRP A 134 -12.26 11.02 -8.11
C TRP A 134 -12.16 11.78 -6.78
N ILE A 135 -11.22 11.44 -5.90
CA ILE A 135 -10.98 12.15 -4.64
C ILE A 135 -10.64 13.61 -4.93
N ARG A 136 -9.72 13.89 -5.84
CA ARG A 136 -9.35 15.26 -6.19
C ARG A 136 -10.54 16.10 -6.64
N GLU A 137 -11.49 15.51 -7.39
CA GLU A 137 -12.66 16.21 -7.91
C GLU A 137 -13.81 16.35 -6.90
N ASN A 138 -14.03 15.32 -6.05
CA ASN A 138 -15.20 15.26 -5.18
C ASN A 138 -14.89 15.51 -3.71
N ARG A 139 -13.60 15.49 -3.35
CA ARG A 139 -13.08 15.74 -2.01
C ARG A 139 -11.79 16.57 -2.08
N PRO A 140 -11.82 17.75 -2.76
CA PRO A 140 -10.62 18.56 -2.97
C PRO A 140 -9.93 18.92 -1.65
N GLU A 141 -10.68 19.12 -0.57
CA GLU A 141 -10.15 19.40 0.75
C GLU A 141 -9.27 18.26 1.31
N VAL A 142 -9.58 17.00 0.95
CA VAL A 142 -8.76 15.83 1.31
C VAL A 142 -7.50 15.79 0.45
N TYR A 143 -7.66 15.99 -0.87
CA TYR A 143 -6.55 15.94 -1.82
C TYR A 143 -5.51 17.04 -1.55
N GLU A 144 -5.95 18.27 -1.30
CA GLU A 144 -5.09 19.43 -1.03
C GLU A 144 -4.33 19.27 0.29
N LYS A 145 -4.99 18.73 1.31
CA LYS A 145 -4.41 18.50 2.63
C LYS A 145 -3.43 17.32 2.66
N ALA A 146 -3.55 16.39 1.72
CA ALA A 146 -2.71 15.21 1.68
C ALA A 146 -1.27 15.56 1.33
N ALA A 147 -0.35 15.20 2.21
CA ALA A 147 1.08 15.23 1.95
C ALA A 147 1.52 13.99 1.15
N TYR A 148 0.94 12.84 1.47
CA TYR A 148 1.33 11.56 0.88
C TYR A 148 0.13 10.73 0.42
N VAL A 149 0.38 9.90 -0.59
CA VAL A 149 -0.51 8.86 -1.10
C VAL A 149 0.25 7.54 -1.06
N PHE A 150 -0.24 6.60 -0.28
CA PHE A 150 0.33 5.27 -0.14
C PHE A 150 -0.66 4.21 -0.63
N LEU A 151 -0.18 3.09 -1.14
CA LEU A 151 -0.93 1.84 -1.11
C LEU A 151 -0.78 1.20 0.28
N MET A 152 -1.33 0.01 0.49
CA MET A 152 -1.29 -0.54 1.86
C MET A 152 0.09 -1.08 2.26
N GLU A 153 0.86 -1.62 1.32
CA GLU A 153 2.23 -2.08 1.59
C GLU A 153 3.11 -0.92 2.05
N ASP A 154 3.25 0.10 1.21
CA ASP A 154 4.15 1.23 1.48
C ASP A 154 3.66 2.11 2.64
N TYR A 155 2.36 2.08 2.93
CA TYR A 155 1.81 2.69 4.15
C TYR A 155 2.34 2.01 5.42
N VAL A 156 2.30 0.67 5.44
CA VAL A 156 2.84 -0.11 6.57
C VAL A 156 4.36 -0.01 6.64
N VAL A 157 5.07 -0.10 5.50
CA VAL A 157 6.53 0.12 5.46
C VAL A 157 6.89 1.49 6.02
N TYR A 158 6.18 2.55 5.64
CA TYR A 158 6.40 3.89 6.17
C TYR A 158 6.21 3.96 7.70
N HIS A 159 5.16 3.36 8.23
CA HIS A 159 4.93 3.34 9.68
C HIS A 159 5.95 2.52 10.46
N LEU A 160 6.53 1.50 9.83
CA LEU A 160 7.58 0.69 10.44
C LEU A 160 8.97 1.32 10.34
N THR A 161 9.26 2.10 9.28
CA THR A 161 10.65 2.56 8.97
C THR A 161 10.80 4.06 8.77
N GLY A 162 9.72 4.79 8.51
CA GLY A 162 9.76 6.18 8.06
C GLY A 162 10.11 6.34 6.57
N VAL A 163 10.37 5.26 5.84
CA VAL A 163 10.77 5.28 4.42
C VAL A 163 9.56 5.15 3.51
N ARG A 164 9.48 5.99 2.49
CA ARG A 164 8.43 6.01 1.47
C ARG A 164 8.89 5.26 0.23
N GLN A 165 8.74 3.94 0.22
CA GLN A 165 9.03 3.10 -0.96
C GLN A 165 7.92 2.08 -1.17
N ILE A 166 7.65 1.75 -2.43
CA ILE A 166 6.67 0.76 -2.86
C ILE A 166 7.31 -0.19 -3.86
N ASP A 167 7.04 -1.48 -3.77
CA ASP A 167 7.57 -2.44 -4.72
C ASP A 167 6.94 -2.29 -6.11
N TYR A 168 7.66 -2.72 -7.16
CA TYR A 168 7.18 -2.59 -8.54
C TYR A 168 5.86 -3.33 -8.79
N SER A 169 5.64 -4.48 -8.14
CA SER A 169 4.42 -5.26 -8.30
C SER A 169 3.21 -4.45 -7.84
N LEU A 170 3.27 -3.85 -6.65
CA LEU A 170 2.19 -3.00 -6.13
C LEU A 170 2.12 -1.64 -6.83
N ALA A 171 3.24 -1.05 -7.24
CA ALA A 171 3.25 0.16 -8.04
C ALA A 171 2.44 -0.01 -9.34
N THR A 172 2.50 -1.17 -10.00
CA THR A 172 1.66 -1.45 -11.18
C THR A 172 0.17 -1.36 -10.90
N ARG A 173 -0.27 -1.67 -9.67
CA ARG A 173 -1.70 -1.67 -9.29
C ARG A 173 -2.32 -0.28 -9.23
N THR A 174 -1.53 0.75 -9.41
CA THR A 174 -2.02 2.13 -9.58
C THR A 174 -2.56 2.41 -10.98
N MET A 175 -2.14 1.65 -12.02
CA MET A 175 -2.27 1.97 -13.45
C MET A 175 -1.59 3.31 -13.82
N ALA A 176 -0.50 3.63 -13.14
CA ALA A 176 0.29 4.84 -13.40
C ALA A 176 1.81 4.58 -13.33
N PHE A 177 2.21 3.32 -13.22
CA PHE A 177 3.61 2.88 -13.25
C PHE A 177 4.00 2.46 -14.67
N ASP A 178 5.11 2.99 -15.17
CA ASP A 178 5.67 2.61 -16.47
C ASP A 178 6.57 1.38 -16.32
N ILE A 179 6.12 0.25 -16.84
CA ILE A 179 6.81 -1.04 -16.74
C ILE A 179 8.09 -1.12 -17.57
N SER A 180 8.32 -0.17 -18.48
CA SER A 180 9.53 -0.12 -19.30
C SER A 180 10.65 0.69 -18.65
N SER A 181 10.32 1.85 -18.09
CA SER A 181 11.28 2.70 -17.38
C SER A 181 11.41 2.37 -15.90
N LEU A 182 10.49 1.54 -15.35
CA LEU A 182 10.39 1.17 -13.94
C LEU A 182 10.24 2.39 -13.00
N THR A 183 9.46 3.37 -13.45
CA THR A 183 9.17 4.61 -12.71
C THR A 183 7.70 4.98 -12.82
N TRP A 184 7.28 5.99 -12.08
CA TRP A 184 5.97 6.60 -12.28
C TRP A 184 5.85 7.23 -13.67
N SER A 185 4.77 6.92 -14.40
CA SER A 185 4.50 7.49 -15.72
C SER A 185 4.10 8.96 -15.61
N ARG A 186 5.01 9.85 -16.02
CA ARG A 186 4.74 11.28 -16.07
C ARG A 186 3.50 11.59 -16.92
N GLU A 187 3.37 10.94 -18.08
CA GLU A 187 2.24 11.14 -18.99
C GLU A 187 0.88 10.82 -18.32
N ILE A 188 0.81 9.70 -17.58
CA ILE A 188 -0.44 9.31 -16.90
C ILE A 188 -0.74 10.26 -15.74
N PHE A 189 0.25 10.64 -14.93
CA PHE A 189 0.06 11.55 -13.82
C PHE A 189 -0.35 12.96 -14.29
N GLU A 190 0.25 13.48 -15.36
CA GLU A 190 -0.13 14.75 -15.98
C GLU A 190 -1.56 14.69 -16.56
N ALA A 191 -1.92 13.63 -17.29
CA ALA A 191 -3.27 13.45 -17.83
C ALA A 191 -4.34 13.29 -16.74
N ALA A 192 -3.99 12.63 -15.63
CA ALA A 192 -4.83 12.48 -14.45
C ALA A 192 -4.89 13.75 -13.61
N GLU A 193 -3.96 14.68 -13.80
CA GLU A 193 -3.77 15.90 -13.00
C GLU A 193 -3.52 15.57 -11.52
N ILE A 194 -2.75 14.53 -11.26
CA ILE A 194 -2.34 14.07 -9.92
C ILE A 194 -0.86 14.40 -9.71
N ASP A 195 -0.54 14.95 -8.56
CA ASP A 195 0.83 15.27 -8.17
C ASP A 195 1.59 13.99 -7.80
N VAL A 196 2.53 13.60 -8.66
CA VAL A 196 3.35 12.41 -8.49
C VAL A 196 4.28 12.49 -7.26
N SER A 197 4.62 13.68 -6.79
CA SER A 197 5.48 13.86 -5.61
C SER A 197 4.86 13.35 -4.31
N LYS A 198 3.55 13.17 -4.29
CA LYS A 198 2.82 12.58 -3.17
C LYS A 198 3.01 11.05 -3.08
N MET A 199 3.41 10.39 -4.17
CA MET A 199 3.61 8.94 -4.22
C MET A 199 4.94 8.51 -3.57
N SER A 200 4.99 7.27 -3.10
CA SER A 200 6.24 6.63 -2.67
C SER A 200 7.18 6.34 -3.84
N ALA A 201 8.48 6.23 -3.59
CA ALA A 201 9.44 5.85 -4.62
C ALA A 201 9.27 4.38 -5.02
N PRO A 202 9.09 4.05 -6.32
CA PRO A 202 9.01 2.67 -6.74
C PRO A 202 10.40 2.01 -6.70
N VAL A 203 10.45 0.80 -6.14
CA VAL A 203 11.67 0.02 -5.95
C VAL A 203 11.49 -1.43 -6.41
N PRO A 204 12.56 -2.16 -6.72
CA PRO A 204 12.47 -3.60 -6.98
C PRO A 204 11.88 -4.36 -5.78
N THR A 205 11.06 -5.39 -6.05
CA THR A 205 10.59 -6.33 -5.04
C THR A 205 11.78 -6.95 -4.30
N GLY A 206 11.72 -7.01 -2.98
CA GLY A 206 12.82 -7.45 -2.13
C GLY A 206 13.77 -6.33 -1.68
N THR A 207 13.43 -5.07 -1.95
CA THR A 207 14.25 -3.92 -1.49
C THR A 207 14.08 -3.72 0.01
N ASP A 208 15.21 -3.61 0.69
CA ASP A 208 15.29 -3.30 2.12
C ASP A 208 14.96 -1.81 2.35
N ALA A 209 13.93 -1.54 3.13
CA ALA A 209 13.55 -0.20 3.57
C ALA A 209 14.37 0.28 4.80
N GLY A 210 15.23 -0.60 5.32
CA GLY A 210 16.04 -0.32 6.49
C GLY A 210 15.49 -0.91 7.78
N LYS A 211 16.04 -0.46 8.89
CA LYS A 211 15.65 -0.93 10.21
C LYS A 211 14.30 -0.35 10.64
N ILE A 212 13.59 -1.12 11.44
CA ILE A 212 12.37 -0.66 12.10
C ILE A 212 12.67 0.53 13.01
N LEU A 213 11.76 1.50 13.07
CA LEU A 213 11.84 2.62 14.00
C LEU A 213 11.83 2.13 15.45
N GLU A 214 12.59 2.77 16.35
CA GLU A 214 12.63 2.40 17.77
C GLU A 214 11.23 2.36 18.39
N SER A 215 10.39 3.36 18.10
CA SER A 215 9.00 3.41 18.59
C SER A 215 8.13 2.25 18.11
N ALA A 216 8.28 1.83 16.86
CA ALA A 216 7.54 0.68 16.31
C ALA A 216 8.10 -0.64 16.88
N ALA A 217 9.42 -0.74 17.05
CA ALA A 217 10.07 -1.89 17.66
C ALA A 217 9.62 -2.10 19.11
N GLU A 218 9.57 -1.03 19.89
CA GLU A 218 9.06 -1.06 21.29
C GLU A 218 7.59 -1.48 21.34
N GLU A 219 6.75 -0.90 20.47
CA GLU A 219 5.32 -1.21 20.42
C GLU A 219 5.04 -2.67 20.05
N ILE A 220 5.84 -3.23 19.13
CA ILE A 220 5.69 -4.60 18.64
C ILE A 220 6.37 -5.61 19.57
N GLY A 221 7.46 -5.22 20.21
CA GLY A 221 8.31 -6.10 21.04
C GLY A 221 9.40 -6.79 20.24
N LEU A 222 9.95 -6.13 19.20
CA LEU A 222 11.05 -6.61 18.38
C LEU A 222 12.35 -5.84 18.66
N SER A 223 13.47 -6.41 18.21
CA SER A 223 14.74 -5.68 18.19
C SER A 223 14.68 -4.50 17.21
N PRO A 224 15.23 -3.32 17.54
CA PRO A 224 15.38 -2.21 16.59
C PRO A 224 16.33 -2.55 15.42
N ASP A 225 17.06 -3.68 15.49
CA ASP A 225 17.87 -4.19 14.40
C ASP A 225 17.07 -5.03 13.38
N CYS A 226 15.74 -5.18 13.56
CA CYS A 226 14.88 -5.86 12.60
C CYS A 226 14.74 -5.02 11.33
N HIS A 227 14.97 -5.62 10.15
CA HIS A 227 14.83 -4.98 8.86
C HIS A 227 13.43 -5.15 8.29
N VAL A 228 12.97 -4.18 7.50
CA VAL A 228 11.68 -4.22 6.81
C VAL A 228 11.90 -4.20 5.30
N ILE A 229 11.28 -5.13 4.58
CA ILE A 229 11.50 -5.37 3.15
C ILE A 229 10.17 -5.23 2.41
N SER A 230 10.16 -4.45 1.33
CA SER A 230 9.02 -4.34 0.39
C SER A 230 8.98 -5.54 -0.56
N VAL A 231 7.88 -6.34 -0.58
CA VAL A 231 7.75 -7.58 -1.37
C VAL A 231 6.39 -7.75 -2.02
#